data_ae0fa0b8f7a7856bc34158c633e915c2
#
_entry.id   ae0fa0b8f7a7856bc34158c633e915c2
#
_cell.length_a   1.000
_cell.length_b   1.000
_cell.length_c   1.000
_cell.angle_alpha   90.00
_cell.angle_beta   90.00
_cell.angle_gamma   90.00
#
_symmetry.space_group_name_H-M   'P 1'
#
loop_
_entity.id
_entity.type
_entity.pdbx_description
1 polymer ?
#
loop_
_entity_poly.entity_id
_entity_poly.type
_entity_poly.pdbx_seq_one_letter_code
_entity_poly.pdbx_strand_id
1 'polypeptide(L)'
;MTKPMTRYSRGLLARARKIKLLLMDVDGVLTDGKFYYLPRPRGGMLETKGFDSRDGLGLRLAHHAGLKTGIITGRGSQVIEYRVKDLGIHYLQQNALEKIAPYERICLDAQVVDAEVCYVGDDLTDLPLITRVGLGVCVANGDDLVRKHAHFCTRRAGGAGAVREAIELILIAQGKWDAILKSYLHGDRSLNLKHAEDTDQTYSVRPPSSRRRRRGGDLPNPSK
;
A
#
# COMPACT_ATOMS: atom_id res chain seq x y z
N MET A 1 2.47 -24.24 -22.06
CA MET A 1 2.90 -22.95 -21.48
C MET A 1 1.99 -21.88 -22.01
N THR A 2 1.01 -21.42 -21.24
CA THR A 2 0.01 -20.44 -21.63
C THR A 2 0.62 -19.05 -21.66
N LYS A 3 0.48 -18.34 -22.77
CA LYS A 3 0.92 -16.95 -22.96
C LYS A 3 0.22 -16.02 -21.95
N PRO A 4 0.86 -15.53 -20.88
CA PRO A 4 0.22 -14.63 -19.92
C PRO A 4 -0.04 -13.23 -20.50
N MET A 5 0.61 -12.86 -21.61
CA MET A 5 0.52 -11.52 -22.22
C MET A 5 -0.79 -11.22 -22.96
N THR A 6 -1.63 -12.22 -23.27
CA THR A 6 -2.89 -11.97 -23.99
C THR A 6 -4.01 -11.42 -23.09
N ARG A 7 -3.81 -11.38 -21.76
CA ARG A 7 -4.80 -10.98 -20.77
C ARG A 7 -4.91 -9.46 -20.58
N TYR A 8 -3.86 -8.71 -20.85
CA TYR A 8 -3.78 -7.28 -20.61
C TYR A 8 -3.56 -6.50 -21.90
N SER A 9 -4.14 -5.30 -22.04
CA SER A 9 -3.91 -4.46 -23.18
C SER A 9 -2.45 -3.98 -23.26
N ARG A 10 -1.96 -3.68 -24.47
CA ARG A 10 -0.61 -3.14 -24.69
C ARG A 10 -0.39 -1.84 -23.91
N GLY A 11 -1.38 -0.95 -23.88
CA GLY A 11 -1.32 0.30 -23.13
C GLY A 11 -1.16 0.09 -21.62
N LEU A 12 -1.91 -0.85 -21.04
CA LEU A 12 -1.82 -1.20 -19.62
C LEU A 12 -0.44 -1.77 -19.28
N LEU A 13 0.07 -2.68 -20.11
CA LEU A 13 1.42 -3.24 -19.91
C LEU A 13 2.52 -2.18 -20.04
N ALA A 14 2.37 -1.21 -20.95
CA ALA A 14 3.31 -0.11 -21.07
C ALA A 14 3.38 0.79 -19.83
N ARG A 15 2.23 1.04 -19.18
CA ARG A 15 2.16 1.74 -17.89
C ARG A 15 2.82 0.91 -16.78
N ALA A 16 2.39 -0.34 -16.61
CA ALA A 16 2.86 -1.25 -15.56
C ALA A 16 4.37 -1.51 -15.63
N ARG A 17 4.96 -1.49 -16.83
CA ARG A 17 6.42 -1.68 -17.02
C ARG A 17 7.27 -0.61 -16.35
N LYS A 18 6.75 0.63 -16.24
CA LYS A 18 7.50 1.78 -15.70
C LYS A 18 7.50 1.82 -14.18
N ILE A 19 6.65 1.03 -13.50
CA ILE A 19 6.40 1.14 -12.07
C ILE A 19 7.63 0.74 -11.26
N LYS A 20 8.03 1.62 -10.33
CA LYS A 20 9.10 1.44 -9.36
C LYS A 20 8.59 1.46 -7.92
N LEU A 21 7.44 2.14 -7.68
CA LEU A 21 6.81 2.28 -6.38
C LEU A 21 5.35 1.86 -6.47
N LEU A 22 4.92 0.97 -5.57
CA LEU A 22 3.53 0.59 -5.37
C LEU A 22 3.03 1.18 -4.05
N LEU A 23 2.08 2.09 -4.12
CA LEU A 23 1.36 2.64 -2.96
C LEU A 23 -0.05 2.09 -2.92
N MET A 24 -0.64 2.00 -1.73
CA MET A 24 -1.98 1.44 -1.55
C MET A 24 -2.66 2.01 -0.31
N ASP A 25 -4.00 2.00 -0.31
CA ASP A 25 -4.79 2.15 0.91
C ASP A 25 -4.80 0.82 1.71
N VAL A 26 -5.45 0.83 2.85
CA VAL A 26 -5.61 -0.33 3.73
C VAL A 26 -7.06 -0.81 3.76
N ASP A 27 -7.97 0.05 4.22
CA ASP A 27 -9.36 -0.32 4.46
C ASP A 27 -10.11 -0.41 3.12
N GLY A 28 -10.55 -1.62 2.74
CA GLY A 28 -11.13 -1.90 1.44
C GLY A 28 -10.14 -2.32 0.36
N VAL A 29 -8.82 -2.23 0.60
CA VAL A 29 -7.74 -2.62 -0.33
C VAL A 29 -6.95 -3.81 0.19
N LEU A 30 -6.20 -3.66 1.29
CA LEU A 30 -5.49 -4.75 1.98
C LEU A 30 -6.40 -5.56 2.89
N THR A 31 -7.52 -4.96 3.30
CA THR A 31 -8.59 -5.58 4.10
C THR A 31 -9.90 -5.57 3.33
N ASP A 32 -10.93 -6.22 3.88
CA ASP A 32 -12.28 -6.22 3.31
C ASP A 32 -13.08 -4.92 3.57
N GLY A 33 -12.45 -3.89 4.16
CA GLY A 33 -13.06 -2.61 4.52
C GLY A 33 -13.93 -2.63 5.77
N LYS A 34 -14.03 -3.77 6.47
CA LYS A 34 -14.83 -3.89 7.69
C LYS A 34 -14.01 -3.64 8.93
N PHE A 35 -14.66 -3.06 9.94
CA PHE A 35 -14.07 -2.83 11.25
C PHE A 35 -14.58 -3.87 12.24
N TYR A 36 -13.66 -4.61 12.86
CA TYR A 36 -13.97 -5.59 13.88
C TYR A 36 -13.52 -5.07 15.23
N TYR A 37 -14.41 -5.04 16.21
CA TYR A 37 -14.13 -4.58 17.56
C TYR A 37 -14.32 -5.70 18.56
N LEU A 38 -13.28 -6.00 19.32
CA LEU A 38 -13.29 -6.99 20.40
C LEU A 38 -13.27 -6.26 21.76
N PRO A 39 -14.09 -6.65 22.75
CA PRO A 39 -14.03 -6.08 24.08
C PRO A 39 -12.72 -6.44 24.77
N ARG A 40 -12.11 -5.48 25.47
CA ARG A 40 -10.96 -5.74 26.34
C ARG A 40 -11.38 -6.13 27.75
N PRO A 41 -10.67 -7.03 28.45
CA PRO A 41 -11.01 -7.45 29.83
C PRO A 41 -11.04 -6.31 30.83
N ARG A 42 -10.29 -5.22 30.61
CA ARG A 42 -10.20 -4.04 31.49
C ARG A 42 -10.99 -2.83 30.95
N GLY A 43 -11.98 -3.06 30.10
CA GLY A 43 -12.77 -2.02 29.43
C GLY A 43 -12.16 -1.48 28.15
N GLY A 44 -13.01 -0.85 27.31
CA GLY A 44 -12.65 -0.37 25.97
C GLY A 44 -12.74 -1.47 24.91
N MET A 45 -12.41 -1.09 23.66
CA MET A 45 -12.45 -1.97 22.49
C MET A 45 -11.05 -2.14 21.89
N LEU A 46 -10.79 -3.29 21.32
CA LEU A 46 -9.62 -3.58 20.48
C LEU A 46 -10.10 -3.66 19.03
N GLU A 47 -9.60 -2.78 18.17
CA GLU A 47 -9.80 -2.91 16.73
C GLU A 47 -8.93 -4.04 16.20
N THR A 48 -9.48 -4.87 15.32
CA THR A 48 -8.74 -5.89 14.58
C THR A 48 -9.10 -5.83 13.10
N LYS A 49 -8.20 -6.32 12.24
CA LYS A 49 -8.34 -6.33 10.79
C LYS A 49 -7.89 -7.68 10.24
N GLY A 50 -8.58 -8.15 9.20
CA GLY A 50 -8.18 -9.33 8.44
C GLY A 50 -7.34 -8.95 7.22
N PHE A 51 -6.20 -9.62 7.02
CA PHE A 51 -5.37 -9.47 5.83
C PHE A 51 -5.31 -10.77 5.04
N ASP A 52 -5.34 -10.67 3.72
CA ASP A 52 -5.20 -11.84 2.85
C ASP A 52 -3.72 -12.27 2.74
N SER A 53 -3.47 -13.57 2.94
CA SER A 53 -2.12 -14.15 2.85
C SER A 53 -1.53 -14.05 1.44
N ARG A 54 -2.38 -14.04 0.39
CA ARG A 54 -1.94 -13.88 -1.00
C ARG A 54 -1.37 -12.49 -1.26
N ASP A 55 -1.98 -11.45 -0.68
CA ASP A 55 -1.46 -10.07 -0.77
C ASP A 55 -0.13 -9.96 -0.03
N GLY A 56 0.00 -10.58 1.15
CA GLY A 56 1.27 -10.65 1.86
C GLY A 56 2.38 -11.31 1.06
N LEU A 57 2.10 -12.47 0.45
CA LEU A 57 3.07 -13.11 -0.45
C LEU A 57 3.38 -12.22 -1.67
N GLY A 58 2.36 -11.56 -2.25
CA GLY A 58 2.55 -10.63 -3.36
C GLY A 58 3.52 -9.51 -3.03
N LEU A 59 3.38 -8.88 -1.87
CA LEU A 59 4.26 -7.81 -1.41
C LEU A 59 5.71 -8.29 -1.24
N ARG A 60 5.92 -9.48 -0.68
CA ARG A 60 7.27 -10.08 -0.60
C ARG A 60 7.88 -10.36 -1.97
N LEU A 61 7.08 -10.81 -2.94
CA LEU A 61 7.53 -11.01 -4.33
C LEU A 61 7.88 -9.68 -5.01
N ALA A 62 7.10 -8.63 -4.73
CA ALA A 62 7.38 -7.28 -5.22
C ALA A 62 8.74 -6.77 -4.71
N HIS A 63 9.01 -6.92 -3.40
CA HIS A 63 10.29 -6.56 -2.80
C HIS A 63 11.46 -7.36 -3.39
N HIS A 64 11.31 -8.69 -3.52
CA HIS A 64 12.31 -9.54 -4.16
C HIS A 64 12.63 -9.08 -5.59
N ALA A 65 11.62 -8.57 -6.31
CA ALA A 65 11.79 -8.03 -7.65
C ALA A 65 12.31 -6.57 -7.69
N GLY A 66 12.62 -5.96 -6.53
CA GLY A 66 13.15 -4.61 -6.41
C GLY A 66 12.10 -3.50 -6.47
N LEU A 67 10.81 -3.83 -6.30
CA LEU A 67 9.73 -2.84 -6.24
C LEU A 67 9.61 -2.30 -4.81
N LYS A 68 9.67 -0.98 -4.62
CA LYS A 68 9.34 -0.35 -3.34
C LYS A 68 7.83 -0.38 -3.11
N THR A 69 7.41 -0.46 -1.85
CA THR A 69 5.97 -0.45 -1.49
C THR A 69 5.69 0.51 -0.35
N GLY A 70 4.46 1.01 -0.28
CA GLY A 70 4.03 1.90 0.81
C GLY A 70 2.52 1.92 0.99
N ILE A 71 2.13 2.43 2.15
CA ILE A 71 0.74 2.60 2.57
C ILE A 71 0.46 4.08 2.83
N ILE A 72 -0.67 4.57 2.32
CA ILE A 72 -1.24 5.88 2.67
C ILE A 72 -2.70 5.62 3.05
N THR A 73 -3.03 5.75 4.34
CA THR A 73 -4.36 5.44 4.87
C THR A 73 -4.91 6.56 5.75
N GLY A 74 -6.22 6.78 5.69
CA GLY A 74 -6.92 7.79 6.48
C GLY A 74 -6.97 7.49 7.98
N ARG A 75 -6.76 6.24 8.38
CA ARG A 75 -6.86 5.79 9.77
C ARG A 75 -5.51 5.39 10.34
N GLY A 76 -5.34 5.58 11.67
CA GLY A 76 -4.20 5.06 12.41
C GLY A 76 -4.58 3.76 13.14
N SER A 77 -3.71 2.75 13.08
CA SER A 77 -3.91 1.48 13.77
C SER A 77 -2.58 0.78 14.04
N GLN A 78 -2.42 0.26 15.27
CA GLN A 78 -1.26 -0.56 15.63
C GLN A 78 -1.18 -1.85 14.82
N VAL A 79 -2.32 -2.38 14.38
CA VAL A 79 -2.39 -3.58 13.54
C VAL A 79 -1.72 -3.31 12.18
N ILE A 80 -1.89 -2.11 11.63
CA ILE A 80 -1.23 -1.69 10.38
C ILE A 80 0.28 -1.57 10.58
N GLU A 81 0.72 -0.94 11.68
CA GLU A 81 2.16 -0.83 12.01
C GLU A 81 2.83 -2.20 12.13
N TYR A 82 2.17 -3.13 12.82
CA TYR A 82 2.64 -4.52 12.90
C TYR A 82 2.75 -5.16 11.51
N ARG A 83 1.70 -5.02 10.68
CA ARG A 83 1.68 -5.62 9.33
C ARG A 83 2.74 -5.03 8.40
N VAL A 84 3.00 -3.73 8.50
CA VAL A 84 4.07 -3.04 7.76
C VAL A 84 5.44 -3.63 8.11
N LYS A 85 5.72 -3.84 9.40
CA LYS A 85 6.96 -4.46 9.87
C LYS A 85 7.07 -5.91 9.41
N ASP A 86 6.02 -6.72 9.62
CA ASP A 86 5.99 -8.14 9.21
C ASP A 86 6.27 -8.33 7.72
N LEU A 87 5.76 -7.46 6.86
CA LEU A 87 5.92 -7.55 5.42
C LEU A 87 7.13 -6.79 4.86
N GLY A 88 7.80 -5.94 5.65
CA GLY A 88 8.90 -5.10 5.19
C GLY A 88 8.43 -4.00 4.23
N ILE A 89 7.24 -3.44 4.44
CA ILE A 89 6.72 -2.32 3.62
C ILE A 89 7.56 -1.07 3.91
N HIS A 90 8.03 -0.39 2.87
CA HIS A 90 9.02 0.69 2.98
C HIS A 90 8.44 1.99 3.55
N TYR A 91 7.18 2.32 3.20
CA TYR A 91 6.56 3.59 3.56
C TYR A 91 5.24 3.37 4.27
N LEU A 92 5.02 4.11 5.37
CA LEU A 92 3.75 4.11 6.09
C LEU A 92 3.34 5.54 6.41
N GLN A 93 2.18 5.93 5.91
CA GLN A 93 1.53 7.19 6.27
C GLN A 93 0.12 6.89 6.76
N GLN A 94 -0.10 7.11 8.04
CA GLN A 94 -1.40 6.95 8.71
C GLN A 94 -2.02 8.32 9.00
N ASN A 95 -3.32 8.34 9.32
CA ASN A 95 -4.10 9.55 9.63
C ASN A 95 -4.07 10.58 8.48
N ALA A 96 -4.04 10.11 7.24
CA ALA A 96 -3.93 10.90 6.02
C ALA A 96 -5.23 10.81 5.21
N LEU A 97 -6.30 11.53 5.66
CA LEU A 97 -7.53 11.66 4.88
C LEU A 97 -7.27 12.40 3.56
N GLU A 98 -6.43 13.43 3.61
CA GLU A 98 -5.86 14.05 2.42
C GLU A 98 -4.56 13.32 2.05
N LYS A 99 -4.53 12.71 0.85
CA LYS A 99 -3.47 11.77 0.43
C LYS A 99 -2.38 12.39 -0.44
N ILE A 100 -2.59 13.59 -1.00
CA ILE A 100 -1.64 14.21 -1.95
C ILE A 100 -0.33 14.60 -1.26
N ALA A 101 -0.39 15.34 -0.14
CA ALA A 101 0.81 15.79 0.54
C ALA A 101 1.70 14.63 1.05
N PRO A 102 1.16 13.55 1.70
CA PRO A 102 1.96 12.37 2.01
C PRO A 102 2.50 11.65 0.77
N TYR A 103 1.73 11.56 -0.30
CA TYR A 103 2.17 10.99 -1.56
C TYR A 103 3.41 11.72 -2.13
N GLU A 104 3.37 13.05 -2.19
CA GLU A 104 4.49 13.86 -2.69
C GLU A 104 5.76 13.68 -1.87
N ARG A 105 5.64 13.62 -0.54
CA ARG A 105 6.79 13.33 0.34
C ARG A 105 7.39 11.95 0.07
N ILE A 106 6.56 10.93 -0.11
CA ILE A 106 7.02 9.57 -0.42
C ILE A 106 7.70 9.54 -1.80
N CYS A 107 7.13 10.19 -2.81
CA CYS A 107 7.73 10.25 -4.15
C CYS A 107 9.10 10.93 -4.15
N LEU A 108 9.24 12.02 -3.39
CA LEU A 108 10.51 12.73 -3.22
C LEU A 108 11.57 11.82 -2.57
N ASP A 109 11.23 11.15 -1.47
CA ASP A 109 12.14 10.24 -0.77
C ASP A 109 12.49 9.00 -1.61
N ALA A 110 11.50 8.43 -2.30
CA ALA A 110 11.69 7.29 -3.20
C ALA A 110 12.44 7.64 -4.48
N GLN A 111 12.58 8.92 -4.81
CA GLN A 111 13.17 9.46 -6.05
C GLN A 111 12.43 8.94 -7.31
N VAL A 112 11.10 9.00 -7.29
CA VAL A 112 10.24 8.57 -8.40
C VAL A 112 9.33 9.71 -8.86
N VAL A 113 8.92 9.67 -10.14
CA VAL A 113 7.92 10.57 -10.70
C VAL A 113 6.55 9.89 -10.80
N ASP A 114 5.47 10.66 -10.95
CA ASP A 114 4.10 10.15 -11.01
C ASP A 114 3.94 8.97 -11.99
N ALA A 115 4.61 9.02 -13.15
CA ALA A 115 4.56 7.96 -14.17
C ALA A 115 5.16 6.62 -13.73
N GLU A 116 5.94 6.59 -12.65
CA GLU A 116 6.61 5.41 -12.09
C GLU A 116 5.92 4.86 -10.84
N VAL A 117 4.79 5.46 -10.45
CA VAL A 117 4.00 5.05 -9.29
C VAL A 117 2.74 4.32 -9.71
N CYS A 118 2.47 3.18 -9.04
CA CYS A 118 1.17 2.54 -9.01
C CYS A 118 0.47 2.90 -7.70
N TYR A 119 -0.81 3.24 -7.75
CA TYR A 119 -1.64 3.41 -6.56
C TYR A 119 -2.85 2.48 -6.63
N VAL A 120 -3.10 1.74 -5.54
CA VAL A 120 -4.28 0.86 -5.40
C VAL A 120 -5.22 1.46 -4.37
N GLY A 121 -6.46 1.73 -4.77
CA GLY A 121 -7.50 2.33 -3.92
C GLY A 121 -8.87 1.72 -4.18
N ASP A 122 -9.85 2.12 -3.37
CA ASP A 122 -11.23 1.62 -3.45
C ASP A 122 -12.29 2.73 -3.35
N ASP A 123 -12.00 3.87 -2.70
CA ASP A 123 -13.01 4.87 -2.37
C ASP A 123 -12.60 6.29 -2.81
N LEU A 124 -13.53 7.24 -2.70
CA LEU A 124 -13.39 8.64 -3.15
C LEU A 124 -12.14 9.33 -2.64
N THR A 125 -11.68 8.98 -1.43
CA THR A 125 -10.43 9.52 -0.85
C THR A 125 -9.19 9.16 -1.66
N ASP A 126 -9.26 8.10 -2.49
CA ASP A 126 -8.19 7.62 -3.36
C ASP A 126 -8.18 8.27 -4.73
N LEU A 127 -9.33 8.82 -5.15
CA LEU A 127 -9.54 9.34 -6.49
C LEU A 127 -8.46 10.35 -6.94
N PRO A 128 -7.99 11.28 -6.08
CA PRO A 128 -6.92 12.19 -6.47
C PRO A 128 -5.61 11.48 -6.86
N LEU A 129 -5.26 10.37 -6.18
CA LEU A 129 -4.07 9.59 -6.52
C LEU A 129 -4.32 8.66 -7.72
N ILE A 130 -5.48 8.01 -7.79
CA ILE A 130 -5.87 7.14 -8.93
C ILE A 130 -5.75 7.89 -10.26
N THR A 131 -6.13 9.15 -10.29
CA THR A 131 -6.09 9.98 -11.52
C THR A 131 -4.71 10.56 -11.81
N ARG A 132 -3.85 10.72 -10.79
CA ARG A 132 -2.54 11.36 -10.90
C ARG A 132 -1.43 10.39 -11.32
N VAL A 133 -1.41 9.18 -10.77
CA VAL A 133 -0.29 8.24 -10.92
C VAL A 133 -0.21 7.60 -12.32
N GLY A 134 0.96 7.06 -12.66
CA GLY A 134 1.20 6.33 -13.90
C GLY A 134 0.30 5.09 -14.07
N LEU A 135 -0.04 4.41 -12.96
CA LEU A 135 -0.93 3.25 -12.95
C LEU A 135 -1.89 3.33 -11.74
N GLY A 136 -3.07 3.94 -11.93
CA GLY A 136 -4.17 3.89 -10.97
C GLY A 136 -4.92 2.57 -11.07
N VAL A 137 -5.07 1.86 -9.95
CA VAL A 137 -5.73 0.56 -9.83
C VAL A 137 -6.88 0.67 -8.83
N CYS A 138 -8.08 0.25 -9.23
CA CYS A 138 -9.22 0.10 -8.32
C CYS A 138 -9.48 -1.38 -8.05
N VAL A 139 -9.80 -1.74 -6.81
CA VAL A 139 -10.20 -3.10 -6.48
C VAL A 139 -11.58 -3.44 -7.05
N ALA A 140 -11.90 -4.75 -7.20
CA ALA A 140 -13.13 -5.19 -7.85
C ALA A 140 -14.42 -4.67 -7.19
N ASN A 141 -14.41 -4.50 -5.86
CA ASN A 141 -15.53 -4.00 -5.05
C ASN A 141 -15.37 -2.52 -4.66
N GLY A 142 -14.47 -1.78 -5.32
CA GLY A 142 -14.32 -0.35 -5.08
C GLY A 142 -15.48 0.46 -5.67
N ASP A 143 -15.57 1.72 -5.26
CA ASP A 143 -16.58 2.68 -5.69
C ASP A 143 -16.61 2.83 -7.22
N ASP A 144 -17.80 2.95 -7.80
CA ASP A 144 -18.00 3.01 -9.25
C ASP A 144 -17.30 4.24 -9.89
N LEU A 145 -17.24 5.35 -9.18
CA LEU A 145 -16.53 6.55 -9.66
C LEU A 145 -15.03 6.30 -9.72
N VAL A 146 -14.46 5.67 -8.70
CA VAL A 146 -13.04 5.31 -8.67
C VAL A 146 -12.72 4.30 -9.77
N ARG A 147 -13.56 3.27 -9.94
CA ARG A 147 -13.44 2.27 -11.01
C ARG A 147 -13.42 2.92 -12.40
N LYS A 148 -14.28 3.91 -12.63
CA LYS A 148 -14.37 4.65 -13.90
C LYS A 148 -13.10 5.41 -14.25
N HIS A 149 -12.37 5.89 -13.26
CA HIS A 149 -11.14 6.69 -13.44
C HIS A 149 -9.86 5.87 -13.34
N ALA A 150 -9.93 4.61 -12.89
CA ALA A 150 -8.77 3.74 -12.79
C ALA A 150 -8.28 3.25 -14.17
N HIS A 151 -6.97 3.08 -14.30
CA HIS A 151 -6.36 2.46 -15.48
C HIS A 151 -6.61 0.94 -15.53
N PHE A 152 -6.80 0.33 -14.36
CA PHE A 152 -7.06 -1.10 -14.21
C PHE A 152 -7.98 -1.35 -13.01
N CYS A 153 -9.00 -2.19 -13.20
CA CYS A 153 -9.81 -2.73 -12.11
C CYS A 153 -9.42 -4.19 -11.90
N THR A 154 -9.11 -4.56 -10.66
CA THR A 154 -8.81 -5.96 -10.34
C THR A 154 -10.07 -6.82 -10.48
N ARG A 155 -9.89 -8.12 -10.66
CA ARG A 155 -11.00 -9.09 -10.61
C ARG A 155 -11.26 -9.57 -9.19
N ARG A 156 -10.26 -9.43 -8.31
CA ARG A 156 -10.34 -9.78 -6.90
C ARG A 156 -10.75 -8.55 -6.10
N ALA A 157 -11.57 -8.77 -5.10
CA ALA A 157 -11.97 -7.74 -4.15
C ALA A 157 -10.80 -7.37 -3.22
N GLY A 158 -10.88 -6.19 -2.62
CA GLY A 158 -9.99 -5.79 -1.53
C GLY A 158 -10.07 -6.79 -0.37
N GLY A 159 -8.95 -7.04 0.29
CA GLY A 159 -8.82 -8.08 1.31
C GLY A 159 -9.00 -9.51 0.79
N ALA A 160 -8.96 -9.71 -0.53
CA ALA A 160 -9.14 -11.02 -1.16
C ALA A 160 -8.12 -11.30 -2.29
N GLY A 161 -6.96 -10.65 -2.26
CA GLY A 161 -5.88 -10.82 -3.21
C GLY A 161 -5.87 -9.80 -4.34
N ALA A 162 -6.51 -8.65 -4.19
CA ALA A 162 -6.50 -7.57 -5.17
C ALA A 162 -5.11 -6.95 -5.35
N VAL A 163 -4.41 -6.69 -4.26
CA VAL A 163 -3.04 -6.16 -4.29
C VAL A 163 -2.09 -7.16 -4.95
N ARG A 164 -2.26 -8.47 -4.67
CA ARG A 164 -1.53 -9.53 -5.36
C ARG A 164 -1.75 -9.46 -6.87
N GLU A 165 -2.97 -9.24 -7.35
CA GLU A 165 -3.26 -9.14 -8.78
C GLU A 165 -2.58 -7.92 -9.43
N ALA A 166 -2.55 -6.77 -8.76
CA ALA A 166 -1.84 -5.58 -9.21
C ALA A 166 -0.32 -5.81 -9.31
N ILE A 167 0.26 -6.49 -8.32
CA ILE A 167 1.69 -6.86 -8.32
C ILE A 167 2.00 -7.81 -9.46
N GLU A 168 1.17 -8.84 -9.69
CA GLU A 168 1.36 -9.77 -10.81
C GLU A 168 1.36 -9.04 -12.16
N LEU A 169 0.43 -8.09 -12.38
CA LEU A 169 0.40 -7.26 -13.58
C LEU A 169 1.74 -6.51 -13.77
N ILE A 170 2.27 -5.88 -12.72
CA ILE A 170 3.53 -5.14 -12.79
C ILE A 170 4.69 -6.10 -13.12
N LEU A 171 4.80 -7.22 -12.41
CA LEU A 171 5.88 -8.19 -12.60
C LEU A 171 5.82 -8.86 -13.99
N ILE A 172 4.64 -9.15 -14.51
CA ILE A 172 4.42 -9.64 -15.88
C ILE A 172 4.91 -8.59 -16.89
N ALA A 173 4.48 -7.34 -16.73
CA ALA A 173 4.87 -6.25 -17.63
C ALA A 173 6.38 -6.00 -17.65
N GLN A 174 7.05 -6.22 -16.51
CA GLN A 174 8.51 -6.10 -16.36
C GLN A 174 9.28 -7.37 -16.79
N GLY A 175 8.60 -8.45 -17.20
CA GLY A 175 9.22 -9.71 -17.60
C GLY A 175 9.82 -10.52 -16.45
N LYS A 176 9.47 -10.18 -15.19
CA LYS A 176 10.01 -10.81 -13.97
C LYS A 176 9.18 -12.01 -13.50
N TRP A 177 7.91 -12.09 -13.91
CA TRP A 177 6.96 -13.08 -13.40
C TRP A 177 7.34 -14.53 -13.75
N ASP A 178 7.80 -14.77 -14.97
CA ASP A 178 8.17 -16.12 -15.42
C ASP A 178 9.35 -16.71 -14.64
N ALA A 179 10.33 -15.90 -14.26
CA ALA A 179 11.45 -16.35 -13.42
C ALA A 179 10.95 -16.75 -12.02
N ILE A 180 10.06 -15.95 -11.42
CA ILE A 180 9.42 -16.24 -10.13
C ILE A 180 8.66 -17.58 -10.21
N LEU A 181 7.84 -17.78 -11.24
CA LEU A 181 7.08 -19.03 -11.42
C LEU A 181 8.01 -20.24 -11.57
N LYS A 182 9.09 -20.12 -12.34
CA LYS A 182 10.07 -21.19 -12.50
C LYS A 182 10.71 -21.59 -11.17
N SER A 183 11.08 -20.62 -10.33
CA SER A 183 11.65 -20.92 -9.01
C SER A 183 10.68 -21.71 -8.13
N TYR A 184 9.38 -21.36 -8.13
CA TYR A 184 8.36 -22.14 -7.40
C TYR A 184 8.16 -23.55 -7.96
N LEU A 185 8.11 -23.69 -9.29
CA LEU A 185 7.88 -24.99 -9.94
C LEU A 185 9.05 -25.96 -9.75
N HIS A 186 10.27 -25.46 -9.67
CA HIS A 186 11.47 -26.28 -9.52
C HIS A 186 11.97 -26.39 -8.08
N GLY A 187 11.24 -25.84 -7.10
CA GLY A 187 11.62 -25.88 -5.69
C GLY A 187 12.92 -25.12 -5.40
N ASP A 188 13.25 -24.13 -6.24
CA ASP A 188 14.44 -23.32 -6.06
C ASP A 188 14.27 -22.42 -4.82
N ARG A 189 15.14 -22.63 -3.82
CA ARG A 189 15.17 -21.87 -2.57
C ARG A 189 15.78 -20.48 -2.73
N SER A 190 16.18 -20.07 -3.95
CA SER A 190 16.73 -18.73 -4.23
C SER A 190 15.70 -17.61 -3.99
N LEU A 191 14.39 -17.93 -4.07
CA LEU A 191 13.33 -17.05 -3.55
C LEU A 191 13.33 -17.08 -2.00
N ASN A 192 14.44 -16.67 -1.40
CA ASN A 192 14.52 -16.49 0.05
C ASN A 192 13.67 -15.27 0.44
N LEU A 193 12.35 -15.48 0.53
CA LEU A 193 11.37 -14.47 0.98
C LEU A 193 11.48 -14.37 2.50
N LYS A 194 12.55 -13.73 2.98
CA LYS A 194 12.79 -13.54 4.42
C LYS A 194 11.61 -12.80 5.07
N HIS A 195 11.29 -13.18 6.31
CA HIS A 195 10.50 -12.33 7.20
C HIS A 195 11.31 -11.06 7.52
N ALA A 196 10.62 -9.95 7.77
CA ALA A 196 11.25 -8.63 8.02
C ALA A 196 12.13 -8.59 9.28
N GLU A 197 12.08 -9.59 10.15
CA GLU A 197 12.97 -9.75 11.30
C GLU A 197 14.45 -9.82 10.90
N ASP A 198 14.74 -10.12 9.63
CA ASP A 198 16.10 -10.20 9.09
C ASP A 198 16.58 -8.93 8.34
N THR A 199 15.76 -7.89 8.22
CA THR A 199 16.15 -6.64 7.53
C THR A 199 15.91 -5.43 8.41
N ASP A 200 17.00 -4.84 8.91
CA ASP A 200 17.04 -3.67 9.81
C ASP A 200 16.74 -2.32 9.09
N GLN A 201 15.86 -2.31 8.08
CA GLN A 201 15.54 -1.10 7.31
C GLN A 201 14.04 -0.94 7.07
N THR A 202 13.33 -0.44 8.09
CA THR A 202 12.01 0.16 7.89
C THR A 202 12.13 1.68 7.84
N TYR A 203 11.86 2.27 6.68
CA TYR A 203 11.76 3.73 6.55
C TYR A 203 10.37 4.18 7.02
N SER A 204 10.31 4.81 8.19
CA SER A 204 9.12 5.55 8.63
C SER A 204 9.30 7.03 8.28
N VAL A 205 8.47 7.58 7.43
CA VAL A 205 8.36 9.04 7.30
C VAL A 205 7.73 9.56 8.60
N ARG A 206 8.51 10.21 9.46
CA ARG A 206 8.00 10.79 10.70
C ARG A 206 6.98 11.88 10.38
N PRO A 207 5.85 11.93 11.09
CA PRO A 207 4.95 13.08 11.01
C PRO A 207 5.71 14.35 11.42
N PRO A 208 5.38 15.54 10.86
CA PRO A 208 5.99 16.78 11.27
C PRO A 208 5.79 16.94 12.80
N SER A 209 6.89 17.18 13.52
CA SER A 209 6.85 17.41 14.96
C SER A 209 5.81 18.48 15.27
N SER A 210 4.79 18.13 16.04
CA SER A 210 3.84 19.11 16.56
C SER A 210 4.65 20.19 17.31
N ARG A 211 4.69 21.40 16.77
CA ARG A 211 5.23 22.56 17.49
C ARG A 211 4.56 22.58 18.86
N ARG A 212 5.31 22.33 19.91
CA ARG A 212 4.89 22.62 21.30
C ARG A 212 4.35 24.04 21.30
N ARG A 213 3.05 24.22 21.49
CA ARG A 213 2.49 25.50 21.87
C ARG A 213 3.21 25.91 23.16
N ARG A 214 4.05 26.95 23.08
CA ARG A 214 4.54 27.64 24.26
C ARG A 214 3.29 28.08 25.03
N ARG A 215 3.11 27.55 26.21
CA ARG A 215 2.15 28.09 27.17
C ARG A 215 2.58 29.54 27.41
N GLY A 216 1.73 30.47 26.99
CA GLY A 216 1.90 31.89 27.25
C GLY A 216 1.91 32.15 28.75
N GLY A 217 2.69 33.13 29.07
CA GLY A 217 3.07 33.53 30.39
C GLY A 217 1.92 33.87 31.34
N ASP A 218 2.25 33.77 32.60
CA ASP A 218 1.53 34.21 33.78
C ASP A 218 1.00 35.66 33.61
N LEU A 219 -0.32 35.82 33.77
CA LEU A 219 -0.93 37.14 34.02
C LEU A 219 -0.76 37.46 35.51
N PRO A 220 -0.32 38.69 35.87
CA PRO A 220 -0.23 39.07 37.28
C PRO A 220 -1.63 39.31 37.87
N ASN A 221 -1.79 38.78 39.06
CA ASN A 221 -2.99 38.91 39.91
C ASN A 221 -3.19 40.39 40.35
N PRO A 222 -4.36 41.02 40.13
CA PRO A 222 -4.65 42.34 40.73
C PRO A 222 -5.32 42.16 42.08
N SER A 223 -4.53 42.29 43.15
CA SER A 223 -5.06 42.52 44.49
C SER A 223 -4.29 43.68 45.10
N LYS A 224 -4.84 44.85 45.02
CA LYS A 224 -5.01 45.83 46.09
C LYS A 224 -5.83 47.01 45.57
#